data_46e2b3994c33da57593ead532a799282
#
_entry.id   46e2b3994c33da57593ead532a799282
#
_cell.length_a   1.000
_cell.length_b   1.000
_cell.length_c   1.000
_cell.angle_alpha   90.00
_cell.angle_beta   90.00
_cell.angle_gamma   90.00
#
_symmetry.space_group_name_H-M   'P 1'
#
loop_
_entity.id
_entity.type
_entity.pdbx_description
1 polymer ?
#
loop_
_entity_poly.entity_id
_entity_poly.type
_entity_poly.pdbx_seq_one_letter_code
_entity_poly.pdbx_strand_id
1 'polypeptide(L)'
;MQFRMLPMVFSGVADEIAWCREKGFYQQALTLIESRVSLLLIEDWKVLKINPSYTPVRKGKTTCYKVSEEFAPATVNDFFNAFVYRITTDIVRNDTTGLFLTRPKFNQLTEQDYTHFLNALQTTPRFLTSPAAINNYLKNALKHPTVSLKNKTQQAFRYVNVPECIIISDSIDKTVLFQLLILHKTLKDVRNTMNHASSELNYKLDAIVLALKYYMIWLEQINPNQN
;
A
#
# COMPACT_ATOMS: atom_id res chain seq x y z
N MET A 1 1.65 -44.38 0.74
CA MET A 1 2.02 -43.47 1.82
C MET A 1 1.35 -42.12 1.55
N GLN A 2 0.23 -41.79 2.19
CA GLN A 2 -0.42 -40.49 2.04
C GLN A 2 0.30 -39.49 2.93
N PHE A 3 1.06 -38.56 2.34
CA PHE A 3 1.53 -37.40 3.08
C PHE A 3 0.34 -36.52 3.42
N ARG A 4 -0.18 -36.59 4.63
CA ARG A 4 -1.03 -35.58 5.21
C ARG A 4 -0.16 -34.34 5.42
N MET A 5 -0.22 -33.37 4.49
CA MET A 5 0.24 -32.04 4.79
C MET A 5 -0.61 -31.53 5.97
N LEU A 6 0.00 -31.31 7.11
CA LEU A 6 -0.62 -30.54 8.19
C LEU A 6 -0.94 -29.15 7.62
N PRO A 7 -2.13 -28.63 7.85
CA PRO A 7 -2.43 -27.27 7.42
C PRO A 7 -1.43 -26.33 8.06
N MET A 8 -0.69 -25.57 7.23
CA MET A 8 0.20 -24.54 7.74
C MET A 8 -0.65 -23.46 8.41
N VAL A 9 -0.44 -23.27 9.70
CA VAL A 9 -1.10 -22.21 10.48
C VAL A 9 -0.16 -21.04 10.50
N PHE A 10 -0.51 -19.95 9.79
CA PHE A 10 0.19 -18.67 9.88
C PHE A 10 -0.36 -17.89 11.07
N SER A 11 0.49 -17.16 11.77
CA SER A 11 0.08 -16.29 12.87
C SER A 11 -0.59 -15.00 12.35
N GLY A 12 -0.38 -14.67 11.08
CA GLY A 12 -0.99 -13.52 10.43
C GLY A 12 -0.57 -13.33 8.97
N VAL A 13 -1.11 -12.29 8.37
CA VAL A 13 -0.86 -11.94 6.94
C VAL A 13 0.62 -11.67 6.66
N ALA A 14 1.34 -11.04 7.59
CA ALA A 14 2.76 -10.76 7.43
C ALA A 14 3.56 -12.05 7.30
N ASP A 15 3.29 -13.07 8.14
CA ASP A 15 3.97 -14.37 8.09
C ASP A 15 3.63 -15.11 6.79
N GLU A 16 2.40 -15.02 6.31
CA GLU A 16 1.99 -15.63 5.05
C GLU A 16 2.73 -15.01 3.86
N ILE A 17 2.90 -13.68 3.84
CA ILE A 17 3.68 -12.98 2.81
C ILE A 17 5.16 -13.39 2.89
N ALA A 18 5.74 -13.42 4.09
CA ALA A 18 7.13 -13.81 4.32
C ALA A 18 7.38 -15.25 3.81
N TRP A 19 6.50 -16.17 4.16
CA TRP A 19 6.56 -17.54 3.68
C TRP A 19 6.45 -17.65 2.15
N CYS A 20 5.50 -16.96 1.54
CA CYS A 20 5.36 -16.93 0.09
C CYS A 20 6.64 -16.44 -0.60
N ARG A 21 7.27 -15.39 -0.06
CA ARG A 21 8.55 -14.88 -0.55
C ARG A 21 9.66 -15.93 -0.45
N GLU A 22 9.80 -16.60 0.72
CA GLU A 22 10.84 -17.61 0.97
C GLU A 22 10.68 -18.83 0.08
N LYS A 23 9.45 -19.21 -0.25
CA LYS A 23 9.14 -20.34 -1.13
C LYS A 23 9.13 -19.99 -2.62
N GLY A 24 9.40 -18.73 -2.99
CA GLY A 24 9.40 -18.29 -4.38
C GLY A 24 7.99 -18.06 -4.96
N PHE A 25 6.95 -18.04 -4.15
CA PHE A 25 5.57 -17.77 -4.57
C PHE A 25 5.30 -16.26 -4.66
N TYR A 26 6.10 -15.57 -5.46
CA TYR A 26 6.10 -14.10 -5.51
C TYR A 26 4.77 -13.50 -5.96
N GLN A 27 4.10 -14.11 -6.92
CA GLN A 27 2.78 -13.66 -7.36
C GLN A 27 1.75 -13.74 -6.24
N GLN A 28 1.80 -14.79 -5.43
CA GLN A 28 0.94 -14.95 -4.26
C GLN A 28 1.27 -13.90 -3.20
N ALA A 29 2.56 -13.66 -2.92
CA ALA A 29 2.99 -12.60 -2.00
C ALA A 29 2.46 -11.22 -2.44
N LEU A 30 2.58 -10.87 -3.71
CA LEU A 30 2.06 -9.62 -4.27
C LEU A 30 0.52 -9.52 -4.16
N THR A 31 -0.18 -10.63 -4.35
CA THR A 31 -1.65 -10.69 -4.20
C THR A 31 -2.08 -10.46 -2.76
N LEU A 32 -1.36 -11.04 -1.79
CA LEU A 32 -1.60 -10.83 -0.35
C LEU A 32 -1.33 -9.37 0.05
N ILE A 33 -0.24 -8.78 -0.45
CA ILE A 33 0.08 -7.38 -0.22
C ILE A 33 -1.09 -6.49 -0.68
N GLU A 34 -1.56 -6.65 -1.90
CA GLU A 34 -2.64 -5.83 -2.44
C GLU A 34 -3.98 -6.02 -1.69
N SER A 35 -4.31 -7.27 -1.34
CA SER A 35 -5.64 -7.61 -0.84
C SER A 35 -5.79 -7.58 0.68
N ARG A 36 -4.68 -7.74 1.45
CA ARG A 36 -4.75 -8.00 2.88
C ARG A 36 -4.00 -6.98 3.75
N VAL A 37 -2.97 -6.31 3.22
CA VAL A 37 -2.18 -5.40 4.05
C VAL A 37 -2.97 -4.18 4.53
N SER A 38 -3.94 -3.68 3.76
CA SER A 38 -4.83 -2.61 4.23
C SER A 38 -5.61 -2.99 5.48
N LEU A 39 -6.12 -4.23 5.53
CA LEU A 39 -6.83 -4.77 6.71
C LEU A 39 -5.88 -4.98 7.88
N LEU A 40 -4.69 -5.52 7.62
CA LEU A 40 -3.64 -5.68 8.64
C LEU A 40 -3.30 -4.35 9.33
N LEU A 41 -3.06 -3.29 8.54
CA LEU A 41 -2.69 -1.98 9.08
C LEU A 41 -3.85 -1.27 9.80
N ILE A 42 -5.08 -1.47 9.35
CA ILE A 42 -6.25 -0.73 9.84
C ILE A 42 -7.03 -1.53 10.91
N GLU A 43 -7.31 -2.81 10.68
CA GLU A 43 -8.16 -3.60 11.58
C GLU A 43 -7.36 -4.36 12.62
N ASP A 44 -6.23 -4.99 12.23
CA ASP A 44 -5.45 -5.83 13.13
C ASP A 44 -4.45 -5.00 13.97
N TRP A 45 -3.57 -4.27 13.31
CA TRP A 45 -2.52 -3.49 13.98
C TRP A 45 -2.96 -2.09 14.43
N LYS A 46 -4.00 -1.54 13.83
CA LYS A 46 -4.57 -0.22 14.16
C LYS A 46 -3.56 0.93 14.07
N VAL A 47 -2.48 0.76 13.29
CA VAL A 47 -1.50 1.80 12.99
C VAL A 47 -2.09 2.87 12.07
N LEU A 48 -3.08 2.49 11.29
CA LEU A 48 -3.99 3.37 10.57
C LEU A 48 -5.42 3.13 11.10
N LYS A 49 -6.26 4.17 11.06
CA LYS A 49 -7.68 4.05 11.47
C LYS A 49 -8.55 4.76 10.44
N ILE A 50 -9.74 4.22 10.19
CA ILE A 50 -10.75 4.97 9.44
C ILE A 50 -11.26 6.10 10.33
N ASN A 51 -11.36 7.31 9.76
CA ASN A 51 -11.86 8.46 10.49
C ASN A 51 -13.33 8.21 10.93
N PRO A 52 -13.65 8.40 12.22
CA PRO A 52 -15.00 8.18 12.77
C PRO A 52 -16.09 9.05 12.12
N SER A 53 -15.74 10.10 11.38
CA SER A 53 -16.70 10.88 10.60
C SER A 53 -17.38 10.06 9.50
N TYR A 54 -16.75 8.96 9.05
CA TYR A 54 -17.34 8.04 8.09
C TYR A 54 -18.13 6.95 8.81
N THR A 55 -19.44 6.95 8.63
CA THR A 55 -20.36 6.03 9.33
C THR A 55 -20.17 4.60 8.80
N PRO A 56 -19.86 3.63 9.67
CA PRO A 56 -19.76 2.24 9.26
C PRO A 56 -21.14 1.65 8.89
N VAL A 57 -21.14 0.86 7.81
CA VAL A 57 -22.33 0.14 7.30
C VAL A 57 -21.93 -1.31 7.05
N ARG A 58 -22.74 -2.24 7.53
CA ARG A 58 -22.49 -3.67 7.33
C ARG A 58 -23.01 -4.13 5.97
N LYS A 59 -22.14 -4.70 5.13
CA LYS A 59 -22.50 -5.32 3.86
C LYS A 59 -22.08 -6.80 3.90
N GLY A 60 -22.99 -7.66 4.30
CA GLY A 60 -22.68 -9.07 4.56
C GLY A 60 -21.70 -9.20 5.74
N LYS A 61 -20.52 -9.81 5.48
CA LYS A 61 -19.45 -9.97 6.48
C LYS A 61 -18.44 -8.81 6.48
N THR A 62 -18.56 -7.86 5.54
CA THR A 62 -17.58 -6.78 5.35
C THR A 62 -18.11 -5.48 5.94
N THR A 63 -17.26 -4.78 6.70
CA THR A 63 -17.52 -3.41 7.12
C THR A 63 -17.18 -2.46 5.97
N CYS A 64 -18.14 -1.65 5.59
CA CYS A 64 -17.99 -0.58 4.61
C CYS A 64 -18.31 0.75 5.28
N TYR A 65 -18.00 1.86 4.62
CA TYR A 65 -18.18 3.20 5.18
C TYR A 65 -18.97 4.06 4.22
N LYS A 66 -19.98 4.73 4.74
CA LYS A 66 -20.82 5.64 3.97
C LYS A 66 -20.05 6.92 3.68
N VAL A 67 -19.91 7.26 2.41
CA VAL A 67 -19.34 8.53 1.97
C VAL A 67 -20.43 9.58 1.73
N SER A 68 -21.53 9.19 1.07
CA SER A 68 -22.74 9.98 0.90
C SER A 68 -23.93 9.06 0.57
N GLU A 69 -25.14 9.62 0.52
CA GLU A 69 -26.34 8.84 0.13
C GLU A 69 -26.34 8.42 -1.34
N GLU A 70 -25.63 9.15 -2.17
CA GLU A 70 -25.63 8.97 -3.62
C GLU A 70 -24.80 7.76 -4.07
N PHE A 71 -23.76 7.37 -3.30
CA PHE A 71 -22.79 6.35 -3.68
C PHE A 71 -22.94 5.06 -2.88
N ALA A 72 -22.45 3.96 -3.47
CA ALA A 72 -22.23 2.72 -2.73
C ALA A 72 -21.18 2.97 -1.62
N PRO A 73 -21.33 2.32 -0.44
CA PRO A 73 -20.34 2.47 0.63
C PRO A 73 -18.94 2.03 0.20
N ALA A 74 -17.93 2.79 0.62
CA ALA A 74 -16.52 2.49 0.40
C ALA A 74 -16.04 1.39 1.38
N THR A 75 -15.14 0.53 0.93
CA THR A 75 -14.46 -0.46 1.78
C THR A 75 -13.23 0.16 2.46
N VAL A 76 -12.69 -0.52 3.47
CA VAL A 76 -11.37 -0.19 4.05
C VAL A 76 -10.30 -0.08 2.96
N ASN A 77 -10.31 -1.03 2.02
CA ASN A 77 -9.34 -1.06 0.93
C ASN A 77 -9.50 0.12 -0.04
N ASP A 78 -10.72 0.59 -0.29
CA ASP A 78 -10.96 1.77 -1.11
C ASP A 78 -10.34 3.03 -0.49
N PHE A 79 -10.52 3.24 0.81
CA PHE A 79 -9.92 4.35 1.54
C PHE A 79 -8.39 4.26 1.60
N PHE A 80 -7.86 3.07 1.89
CA PHE A 80 -6.42 2.84 1.89
C PHE A 80 -5.80 3.12 0.52
N ASN A 81 -6.38 2.59 -0.55
CA ASN A 81 -5.90 2.82 -1.91
C ASN A 81 -6.00 4.29 -2.33
N ALA A 82 -7.07 5.01 -1.94
CA ALA A 82 -7.20 6.43 -2.20
C ALA A 82 -6.07 7.23 -1.54
N PHE A 83 -5.75 6.92 -0.30
CA PHE A 83 -4.66 7.54 0.44
C PHE A 83 -3.29 7.25 -0.20
N VAL A 84 -3.00 5.97 -0.47
CA VAL A 84 -1.76 5.54 -1.15
C VAL A 84 -1.62 6.20 -2.52
N TYR A 85 -2.69 6.22 -3.31
CA TYR A 85 -2.68 6.85 -4.63
C TYR A 85 -2.41 8.36 -4.54
N ARG A 86 -3.00 9.05 -3.54
CA ARG A 86 -2.76 10.47 -3.35
C ARG A 86 -1.31 10.78 -3.01
N ILE A 87 -0.70 10.00 -2.12
CA ILE A 87 0.74 10.12 -1.79
C ILE A 87 1.59 9.97 -3.04
N THR A 88 1.34 8.94 -3.83
CA THR A 88 2.18 8.60 -4.97
C THR A 88 1.98 9.50 -6.18
N THR A 89 0.78 10.05 -6.38
CA THR A 89 0.47 10.90 -7.54
C THR A 89 1.32 12.16 -7.58
N ASP A 90 1.51 12.83 -6.46
CA ASP A 90 2.31 14.05 -6.43
C ASP A 90 3.80 13.75 -6.62
N ILE A 91 4.27 12.62 -6.12
CA ILE A 91 5.66 12.16 -6.32
C ILE A 91 5.89 11.87 -7.82
N VAL A 92 4.99 11.14 -8.47
CA VAL A 92 5.11 10.83 -9.90
C VAL A 92 5.06 12.09 -10.76
N ARG A 93 4.20 13.05 -10.42
CA ARG A 93 4.07 14.31 -11.18
C ARG A 93 5.32 15.19 -11.10
N ASN A 94 5.99 15.19 -9.96
CA ASN A 94 7.13 16.07 -9.68
C ASN A 94 8.47 15.35 -9.85
N ASP A 95 8.47 14.02 -9.91
CA ASP A 95 9.66 13.20 -10.09
C ASP A 95 9.81 12.76 -11.54
N THR A 96 10.64 13.47 -12.28
CA THR A 96 11.05 13.09 -13.64
C THR A 96 11.81 11.76 -13.66
N THR A 97 12.29 11.30 -12.52
CA THR A 97 13.07 10.08 -12.40
C THR A 97 12.24 8.89 -11.99
N GLY A 98 11.16 9.06 -11.21
CA GLY A 98 10.22 8.01 -10.80
C GLY A 98 10.89 6.76 -10.24
N LEU A 99 11.90 6.91 -9.37
CA LEU A 99 12.86 5.86 -9.03
C LEU A 99 12.18 4.54 -8.60
N PHE A 100 11.12 4.64 -7.79
CA PHE A 100 10.37 3.48 -7.32
C PHE A 100 9.08 3.23 -8.09
N LEU A 101 8.68 4.12 -8.99
CA LEU A 101 7.36 4.12 -9.60
C LEU A 101 7.39 3.84 -11.11
N THR A 102 8.56 3.92 -11.75
CA THR A 102 8.72 3.57 -13.17
C THR A 102 9.47 2.25 -13.34
N ARG A 103 9.00 1.41 -14.26
CA ARG A 103 9.58 0.09 -14.53
C ARG A 103 11.09 0.09 -14.78
N PRO A 104 11.65 0.94 -15.64
CA PRO A 104 13.07 0.92 -15.93
C PRO A 104 13.92 1.11 -14.67
N LYS A 105 13.51 2.02 -13.80
CA LYS A 105 14.26 2.35 -12.58
C LYS A 105 14.06 1.31 -11.49
N PHE A 106 12.83 0.81 -11.31
CA PHE A 106 12.57 -0.30 -10.40
C PHE A 106 13.51 -1.49 -10.67
N ASN A 107 13.73 -1.83 -11.93
CA ASN A 107 14.60 -2.94 -12.33
C ASN A 107 16.11 -2.69 -12.06
N GLN A 108 16.50 -1.49 -11.71
CA GLN A 108 17.88 -1.08 -11.45
C GLN A 108 18.15 -0.83 -9.97
N LEU A 109 17.10 -0.84 -9.13
CA LEU A 109 17.24 -0.59 -7.69
C LEU A 109 18.16 -1.62 -7.04
N THR A 110 19.04 -1.13 -6.20
CA THR A 110 20.01 -1.90 -5.40
C THR A 110 19.61 -1.91 -3.92
N GLU A 111 20.24 -2.74 -3.11
CA GLU A 111 20.09 -2.70 -1.65
C GLU A 111 20.43 -1.33 -1.06
N GLN A 112 21.43 -0.65 -1.62
CA GLN A 112 21.82 0.68 -1.18
C GLN A 112 20.69 1.71 -1.42
N ASP A 113 19.97 1.61 -2.53
CA ASP A 113 18.84 2.48 -2.82
C ASP A 113 17.71 2.30 -1.80
N TYR A 114 17.40 1.08 -1.40
CA TYR A 114 16.41 0.82 -0.36
C TYR A 114 16.87 1.28 1.02
N THR A 115 18.14 1.05 1.36
CA THR A 115 18.73 1.49 2.64
C THR A 115 18.74 3.02 2.75
N HIS A 116 18.97 3.71 1.63
CA HIS A 116 19.01 5.17 1.54
C HIS A 116 17.80 5.73 0.78
N PHE A 117 16.64 5.15 1.00
CA PHE A 117 15.41 5.43 0.24
C PHE A 117 15.15 6.92 -0.01
N LEU A 118 15.27 7.77 1.02
CA LEU A 118 15.03 9.20 0.87
C LEU A 118 16.08 9.88 0.00
N ASN A 119 17.32 9.42 0.07
CA ASN A 119 18.42 9.93 -0.78
C ASN A 119 18.28 9.40 -2.21
N ALA A 120 17.79 8.17 -2.38
CA ALA A 120 17.53 7.59 -3.70
C ALA A 120 16.39 8.30 -4.44
N LEU A 121 15.46 8.91 -3.73
CA LEU A 121 14.46 9.83 -4.27
C LEU A 121 15.05 11.24 -4.52
N GLN A 122 16.27 11.32 -5.05
CA GLN A 122 17.05 12.59 -5.16
C GLN A 122 16.35 13.70 -5.93
N THR A 123 15.38 13.38 -6.75
CA THR A 123 14.55 14.34 -7.48
C THR A 123 13.25 14.68 -6.77
N THR A 124 12.96 14.00 -5.66
CA THR A 124 11.86 14.42 -4.80
C THR A 124 12.09 15.85 -4.34
N PRO A 125 11.03 16.65 -4.25
CA PRO A 125 11.15 18.00 -3.73
C PRO A 125 11.91 17.97 -2.39
N ARG A 126 12.85 18.88 -2.20
CA ARG A 126 13.73 18.96 -1.01
C ARG A 126 12.97 18.90 0.32
N PHE A 127 11.69 19.24 0.31
CA PHE A 127 10.83 19.16 1.49
C PHE A 127 10.54 17.74 2.01
N LEU A 128 10.82 16.68 1.25
CA LEU A 128 10.67 15.28 1.70
C LEU A 128 11.95 14.69 2.33
N THR A 129 12.98 15.49 2.55
CA THR A 129 14.26 15.03 3.09
C THR A 129 14.32 14.97 4.61
N SER A 130 13.28 15.39 5.31
CA SER A 130 13.22 15.36 6.78
C SER A 130 11.94 14.70 7.28
N PRO A 131 11.95 14.08 8.49
CA PRO A 131 10.75 13.51 9.11
C PRO A 131 9.61 14.52 9.25
N ALA A 132 9.91 15.78 9.57
CA ALA A 132 8.91 16.84 9.68
C ALA A 132 8.25 17.14 8.32
N ALA A 133 9.05 17.19 7.25
CA ALA A 133 8.56 17.39 5.89
C ALA A 133 7.68 16.23 5.43
N ILE A 134 8.08 14.98 5.69
CA ILE A 134 7.28 13.78 5.40
C ILE A 134 5.96 13.82 6.16
N ASN A 135 5.98 14.16 7.45
CA ASN A 135 4.76 14.27 8.26
C ASN A 135 3.79 15.33 7.67
N ASN A 136 4.29 16.50 7.30
CA ASN A 136 3.47 17.53 6.65
C ASN A 136 2.95 17.08 5.28
N TYR A 137 3.74 16.35 4.52
CA TYR A 137 3.32 15.78 3.24
C TYR A 137 2.19 14.78 3.41
N LEU A 138 2.32 13.84 4.36
CA LEU A 138 1.27 12.86 4.67
C LEU A 138 -0.03 13.55 5.12
N LYS A 139 0.05 14.56 5.99
CA LYS A 139 -1.11 15.37 6.39
C LYS A 139 -1.78 16.05 5.21
N ASN A 140 -1.02 16.61 4.28
CA ASN A 140 -1.57 17.23 3.08
C ASN A 140 -2.19 16.20 2.13
N ALA A 141 -1.59 15.02 1.99
CA ALA A 141 -2.13 13.93 1.19
C ALA A 141 -3.49 13.46 1.71
N LEU A 142 -3.71 13.50 3.03
CA LEU A 142 -5.00 13.15 3.65
C LEU A 142 -6.13 14.15 3.36
N LYS A 143 -5.83 15.38 2.94
CA LYS A 143 -6.87 16.39 2.66
C LYS A 143 -7.65 16.13 1.39
N HIS A 144 -7.05 15.46 0.39
CA HIS A 144 -7.60 15.35 -0.95
C HIS A 144 -7.57 13.95 -1.57
N PRO A 145 -7.66 12.85 -0.82
CA PRO A 145 -7.77 11.54 -1.44
C PRO A 145 -9.13 11.39 -2.11
N THR A 146 -9.16 10.64 -3.22
CA THR A 146 -10.38 10.34 -3.95
C THR A 146 -10.54 8.84 -4.14
N VAL A 147 -11.77 8.36 -4.00
CA VAL A 147 -12.16 6.98 -4.30
C VAL A 147 -13.03 6.94 -5.55
N SER A 148 -12.93 5.84 -6.30
CA SER A 148 -13.86 5.56 -7.40
C SER A 148 -15.04 4.75 -6.86
N LEU A 149 -16.18 5.38 -6.67
CA LEU A 149 -17.39 4.75 -6.14
C LEU A 149 -18.47 4.63 -7.20
N LYS A 150 -19.25 3.54 -7.10
CA LYS A 150 -20.38 3.29 -7.97
C LYS A 150 -21.56 4.16 -7.50
N ASN A 151 -22.12 4.96 -8.39
CA ASN A 151 -23.36 5.69 -8.15
C ASN A 151 -24.52 4.69 -8.07
N LYS A 152 -25.37 4.81 -7.04
CA LYS A 152 -26.50 3.89 -6.81
C LYS A 152 -27.57 3.97 -7.90
N THR A 153 -27.81 5.17 -8.44
CA THR A 153 -28.90 5.42 -9.39
C THR A 153 -28.50 5.18 -10.85
N GLN A 154 -27.28 5.56 -11.22
CA GLN A 154 -26.80 5.54 -12.61
C GLN A 154 -25.89 4.38 -12.93
N GLN A 155 -25.54 3.55 -11.95
CA GLN A 155 -24.56 2.45 -12.05
C GLN A 155 -23.16 2.86 -12.59
N ALA A 156 -22.91 4.15 -12.72
CA ALA A 156 -21.62 4.70 -13.17
C ALA A 156 -20.65 4.86 -11.99
N PHE A 157 -19.35 4.74 -12.30
CA PHE A 157 -18.31 5.07 -11.33
C PHE A 157 -17.96 6.55 -11.40
N ARG A 158 -17.77 7.18 -10.25
CA ARG A 158 -17.31 8.56 -10.13
C ARG A 158 -16.20 8.66 -9.09
N TYR A 159 -15.27 9.58 -9.30
CA TYR A 159 -14.29 9.94 -8.29
C TYR A 159 -14.92 10.85 -7.26
N VAL A 160 -14.89 10.40 -6.01
CA VAL A 160 -15.47 11.09 -4.87
C VAL A 160 -14.36 11.49 -3.92
N ASN A 161 -14.30 12.75 -3.54
CA ASN A 161 -13.33 13.21 -2.54
C ASN A 161 -13.71 12.66 -1.15
N VAL A 162 -12.72 12.09 -0.45
CA VAL A 162 -12.89 11.49 0.88
C VAL A 162 -11.83 12.06 1.85
N PRO A 163 -11.91 13.36 2.15
CA PRO A 163 -10.90 14.04 2.93
C PRO A 163 -10.73 13.40 4.30
N GLU A 164 -9.49 13.31 4.73
CA GLU A 164 -9.12 12.78 6.06
C GLU A 164 -9.71 11.40 6.37
N CYS A 165 -9.95 10.58 5.33
CA CYS A 165 -10.56 9.26 5.50
C CYS A 165 -9.74 8.30 6.38
N ILE A 166 -8.43 8.54 6.50
CA ILE A 166 -7.51 7.75 7.33
C ILE A 166 -6.85 8.66 8.37
N ILE A 167 -6.74 8.16 9.59
CA ILE A 167 -5.97 8.74 10.68
C ILE A 167 -4.72 7.88 10.88
N ILE A 168 -3.55 8.51 10.88
CA ILE A 168 -2.27 7.85 11.14
C ILE A 168 -1.99 7.88 12.64
N SER A 169 -1.65 6.74 13.24
CA SER A 169 -1.25 6.69 14.66
C SER A 169 0.02 7.51 14.91
N ASP A 170 0.08 8.20 16.04
CA ASP A 170 1.27 8.95 16.43
C ASP A 170 2.40 8.06 16.94
N SER A 171 2.11 6.80 17.28
CA SER A 171 3.07 5.83 17.82
C SER A 171 4.01 5.23 16.78
N ILE A 172 3.78 5.45 15.48
CA ILE A 172 4.57 4.84 14.40
C ILE A 172 5.53 5.84 13.76
N ASP A 173 6.65 5.32 13.26
CA ASP A 173 7.56 6.12 12.43
C ASP A 173 6.89 6.43 11.08
N LYS A 174 6.54 7.68 10.89
CA LYS A 174 5.88 8.17 9.67
C LYS A 174 6.80 8.16 8.46
N THR A 175 8.12 8.15 8.66
CA THR A 175 9.10 7.99 7.57
C THR A 175 9.06 6.57 7.03
N VAL A 176 9.07 5.57 7.92
CA VAL A 176 8.95 4.16 7.53
C VAL A 176 7.58 3.88 6.90
N LEU A 177 6.51 4.43 7.46
CA LEU A 177 5.18 4.32 6.83
C LEU A 177 5.17 4.89 5.41
N PHE A 178 5.77 6.08 5.20
CA PHE A 178 5.85 6.70 3.89
C PHE A 178 6.59 5.80 2.87
N GLN A 179 7.75 5.24 3.27
CA GLN A 179 8.51 4.30 2.45
C GLN A 179 7.67 3.07 2.08
N LEU A 180 6.99 2.48 3.07
CA LEU A 180 6.11 1.34 2.87
C LEU A 180 4.98 1.64 1.88
N LEU A 181 4.31 2.79 2.00
CA LEU A 181 3.20 3.17 1.13
C LEU A 181 3.63 3.42 -0.32
N ILE A 182 4.79 4.01 -0.53
CA ILE A 182 5.37 4.17 -1.88
C ILE A 182 5.65 2.79 -2.49
N LEU A 183 6.31 1.91 -1.76
CA LEU A 183 6.64 0.58 -2.26
C LEU A 183 5.39 -0.28 -2.45
N HIS A 184 4.38 -0.12 -1.58
CA HIS A 184 3.08 -0.78 -1.73
C HIS A 184 2.44 -0.48 -3.09
N LYS A 185 2.41 0.80 -3.49
CA LYS A 185 1.89 1.19 -4.82
C LYS A 185 2.68 0.55 -5.95
N THR A 186 4.00 0.56 -5.85
CA THR A 186 4.88 -0.05 -6.85
C THR A 186 4.63 -1.56 -6.98
N LEU A 187 4.57 -2.29 -5.87
CA LEU A 187 4.31 -3.73 -5.85
C LEU A 187 2.91 -4.07 -6.39
N LYS A 188 1.92 -3.22 -6.11
CA LYS A 188 0.59 -3.36 -6.71
C LYS A 188 0.62 -3.21 -8.23
N ASP A 189 1.38 -2.28 -8.77
CA ASP A 189 1.54 -2.09 -10.22
C ASP A 189 2.30 -3.26 -10.86
N VAL A 190 3.33 -3.80 -10.19
CA VAL A 190 4.03 -5.03 -10.57
C VAL A 190 3.02 -6.19 -10.69
N ARG A 191 2.23 -6.41 -9.65
CA ARG A 191 1.22 -7.49 -9.62
C ARG A 191 0.20 -7.34 -10.74
N ASN A 192 -0.30 -6.13 -10.97
CA ASN A 192 -1.26 -5.88 -12.03
C ASN A 192 -0.67 -6.19 -13.41
N THR A 193 0.58 -5.79 -13.66
CA THR A 193 1.28 -6.08 -14.91
C THR A 193 1.49 -7.59 -15.09
N MET A 194 1.88 -8.31 -14.04
CA MET A 194 2.05 -9.77 -14.10
C MET A 194 0.74 -10.52 -14.41
N ASN A 195 -0.39 -10.02 -13.90
CA ASN A 195 -1.68 -10.66 -14.14
C ASN A 195 -2.25 -10.41 -15.53
N HIS A 196 -1.91 -9.29 -16.16
CA HIS A 196 -2.43 -8.95 -17.50
C HIS A 196 -1.63 -9.58 -18.64
N ALA A 197 -0.68 -10.46 -18.34
CA ALA A 197 0.03 -11.33 -19.29
C ALA A 197 0.34 -10.66 -20.65
N SER A 198 0.76 -9.40 -20.65
CA SER A 198 1.40 -8.87 -21.85
C SER A 198 2.72 -9.62 -22.02
N SER A 199 3.00 -10.10 -23.22
CA SER A 199 4.16 -10.93 -23.57
C SER A 199 5.53 -10.30 -23.24
N GLU A 200 5.54 -9.14 -22.64
CA GLU A 200 6.70 -8.40 -22.17
C GLU A 200 6.58 -8.14 -20.65
N LEU A 201 6.85 -9.18 -19.87
CA LEU A 201 7.16 -9.01 -18.44
C LEU A 201 8.44 -8.18 -18.30
N ASN A 202 8.29 -6.85 -18.24
CA ASN A 202 9.41 -5.91 -18.16
C ASN A 202 9.93 -5.72 -16.72
N TYR A 203 9.42 -6.47 -15.74
CA TYR A 203 9.93 -6.47 -14.37
C TYR A 203 10.90 -7.63 -14.16
N LYS A 204 12.11 -7.33 -13.68
CA LYS A 204 13.11 -8.34 -13.34
C LYS A 204 12.73 -9.04 -12.04
N LEU A 205 12.87 -10.36 -12.01
CA LEU A 205 12.57 -11.17 -10.82
C LEU A 205 13.39 -10.72 -9.60
N ASP A 206 14.68 -10.48 -9.79
CA ASP A 206 15.57 -10.02 -8.71
C ASP A 206 15.13 -8.70 -8.09
N ALA A 207 14.63 -7.77 -8.93
CA ALA A 207 14.07 -6.51 -8.44
C ALA A 207 12.80 -6.72 -7.62
N ILE A 208 11.94 -7.67 -8.01
CA ILE A 208 10.74 -8.03 -7.24
C ILE A 208 11.13 -8.66 -5.91
N VAL A 209 12.07 -9.58 -5.89
CA VAL A 209 12.56 -10.25 -4.68
C VAL A 209 13.15 -9.24 -3.70
N LEU A 210 13.97 -8.33 -4.20
CA LEU A 210 14.57 -7.27 -3.41
C LEU A 210 13.51 -6.31 -2.83
N ALA A 211 12.54 -5.90 -3.65
CA ALA A 211 11.44 -5.06 -3.21
C ALA A 211 10.59 -5.74 -2.12
N LEU A 212 10.27 -7.01 -2.28
CA LEU A 212 9.54 -7.78 -1.27
C LEU A 212 10.33 -7.91 0.04
N LYS A 213 11.67 -8.07 -0.02
CA LYS A 213 12.54 -8.07 1.16
C LYS A 213 12.37 -6.76 1.96
N TYR A 214 12.52 -5.61 1.31
CA TYR A 214 12.45 -4.32 1.99
C TYR A 214 11.03 -3.94 2.39
N TYR A 215 10.03 -4.36 1.61
CA TYR A 215 8.63 -4.21 2.01
C TYR A 215 8.34 -4.90 3.34
N MET A 216 8.85 -6.12 3.53
CA MET A 216 8.68 -6.86 4.79
C MET A 216 9.44 -6.21 5.94
N ILE A 217 10.68 -5.75 5.71
CA ILE A 217 11.46 -5.03 6.73
C ILE A 217 10.69 -3.80 7.23
N TRP A 218 10.16 -2.98 6.33
CA TRP A 218 9.42 -1.78 6.71
C TRP A 218 8.05 -2.12 7.32
N LEU A 219 7.41 -3.18 6.87
CA LEU A 219 6.17 -3.67 7.47
C LEU A 219 6.39 -4.11 8.93
N GLU A 220 7.47 -4.84 9.19
CA GLU A 220 7.84 -5.27 10.54
C GLU A 220 8.16 -4.06 11.46
N GLN A 221 8.87 -3.06 10.95
CA GLN A 221 9.21 -1.86 11.74
C GLN A 221 8.01 -1.04 12.21
N ILE A 222 6.89 -1.11 11.49
CA ILE A 222 5.65 -0.43 11.90
C ILE A 222 4.70 -1.34 12.69
N ASN A 223 5.09 -2.58 12.97
CA ASN A 223 4.29 -3.53 13.76
C ASN A 223 4.30 -3.11 15.25
N PRO A 224 3.16 -2.71 15.84
CA PRO A 224 3.10 -2.26 17.22
C PRO A 224 3.36 -3.37 18.24
N ASN A 225 3.34 -4.64 17.82
CA ASN A 225 3.53 -5.80 18.69
C ASN A 225 5.01 -6.21 18.82
N GLN A 226 5.94 -5.51 18.18
CA GLN A 226 7.38 -5.77 18.25
C GLN A 226 8.14 -4.80 19.19
N ASN A 227 7.46 -3.84 19.82
CA ASN A 227 8.01 -2.88 20.79
C ASN A 227 7.63 -3.26 22.23
#